data_ce7d8b7a8f68d995571cfdb0f3ffcedc
#
_entry.id   ce7d8b7a8f68d995571cfdb0f3ffcedc
#
_cell.length_a   1.000
_cell.length_b   1.000
_cell.length_c   1.000
_cell.angle_alpha   90.00
_cell.angle_beta   90.00
_cell.angle_gamma   90.00
#
_symmetry.space_group_name_H-M   'P 1'
#
loop_
_entity.id
_entity.type
_entity.pdbx_description
1 polymer ?
#
loop_
_entity_poly.entity_id
_entity_poly.type
_entity_poly.pdbx_seq_one_letter_code
_entity_poly.pdbx_strand_id
1 'polypeptide(L)'
;MKRGSSLRGALVLGVALLVSACGVLEPRVPEARPEVPKQWPLPPTTEGASPVSPAPTAAPETQAVVDVGWRDFFVDPKLEELVARSLANNRDFRIAVLNVERARELYRIQRADRVPSVGAVGTMVRQGDGVPVTEAFSADVAVTGFELDLFGRVRSLSQSALQSYFAEEQARRSAQLSLIAEVANVYLTLAADQDQVRLARQTLSTREEAFRITQKRHEFGAVSALDVYQSRTQVETARADLARYEGQVAQDLNALTLLVGGTVEPALKPAGFDPNVTGLYALPPGLPSDVLQRRPDVLAAEHRLRAANANIGAARAAFFPSITLTGTVGVASDELSGLFDGGTGTWSFVPRINLPIFEGGRLRANLGAARADRDIALADYEGAIQRGFREVADTLALTSTLAAQRHALEQLVEAAGQAEEIARVRYEAGRDSYLTRLEAQRTLYVAEQTLITTRLAEQSNRITLYKVLGGGWTEGTR
;
A
#
# COMPACT_ATOMS: atom_id res chain seq x y z
N MET A 1 65.47 17.82 -34.60
CA MET A 1 64.56 16.72 -34.17
C MET A 1 64.18 16.83 -32.68
N LYS A 2 63.34 17.77 -32.27
CA LYS A 2 62.84 17.89 -30.87
C LYS A 2 61.43 18.52 -30.75
N ARG A 3 60.52 18.37 -31.73
CA ARG A 3 59.16 18.88 -31.67
C ARG A 3 58.04 17.82 -31.55
N GLY A 4 58.41 16.52 -31.49
CA GLY A 4 57.42 15.42 -31.43
C GLY A 4 57.02 14.97 -30.03
N SER A 5 57.77 15.31 -28.97
CA SER A 5 57.51 14.86 -27.61
C SER A 5 56.48 15.68 -26.85
N SER A 6 56.36 16.97 -27.14
CA SER A 6 55.37 17.88 -26.47
C SER A 6 53.93 17.66 -26.95
N LEU A 7 53.74 17.27 -28.21
CA LEU A 7 52.41 16.98 -28.74
C LEU A 7 51.82 15.69 -28.19
N ARG A 8 52.69 14.66 -28.00
CA ARG A 8 52.29 13.39 -27.36
C ARG A 8 51.98 13.55 -25.88
N GLY A 9 52.74 14.39 -25.16
CA GLY A 9 52.46 14.72 -23.77
C GLY A 9 51.13 15.49 -23.59
N ALA A 10 50.85 16.46 -24.48
CA ALA A 10 49.60 17.22 -24.44
C ALA A 10 48.39 16.35 -24.81
N LEU A 11 48.56 15.41 -25.76
CA LEU A 11 47.50 14.46 -26.13
C LEU A 11 47.18 13.48 -25.00
N VAL A 12 48.22 12.95 -24.30
CA VAL A 12 48.03 12.04 -23.17
C VAL A 12 47.46 12.77 -21.97
N LEU A 13 47.82 14.02 -21.71
CA LEU A 13 47.23 14.83 -20.65
C LEU A 13 45.76 15.19 -20.96
N GLY A 14 45.48 15.49 -22.24
CA GLY A 14 44.11 15.74 -22.71
C GLY A 14 43.21 14.49 -22.58
N VAL A 15 43.73 13.31 -22.91
CA VAL A 15 43.02 12.03 -22.75
C VAL A 15 42.85 11.69 -21.25
N ALA A 16 43.85 11.91 -20.42
CA ALA A 16 43.77 11.69 -18.96
C ALA A 16 42.78 12.65 -18.27
N LEU A 17 42.69 13.91 -18.71
CA LEU A 17 41.67 14.86 -18.26
C LEU A 17 40.24 14.51 -18.75
N LEU A 18 40.11 13.94 -19.93
CA LEU A 18 38.81 13.42 -20.44
C LEU A 18 38.39 12.15 -19.70
N VAL A 19 39.31 11.29 -19.28
CA VAL A 19 39.01 10.07 -18.50
C VAL A 19 38.61 10.40 -17.05
N SER A 20 39.19 11.46 -16.46
CA SER A 20 38.78 11.90 -15.11
C SER A 20 37.43 12.65 -15.09
N ALA A 21 36.90 13.09 -16.26
CA ALA A 21 35.55 13.65 -16.40
C ALA A 21 34.45 12.59 -16.54
N CYS A 22 34.79 11.29 -16.54
CA CYS A 22 33.84 10.16 -16.56
C CYS A 22 33.07 10.01 -15.23
N GLY A 23 32.64 11.13 -14.64
CA GLY A 23 31.72 11.13 -13.51
C GLY A 23 30.27 10.97 -14.00
N VAL A 24 29.47 10.21 -13.27
CA VAL A 24 28.00 10.22 -13.47
C VAL A 24 27.52 11.66 -13.30
N LEU A 25 26.88 12.21 -14.34
CA LEU A 25 26.35 13.58 -14.35
C LEU A 25 25.06 13.72 -13.51
N GLU A 26 24.79 12.70 -12.72
CA GLU A 26 23.68 12.67 -11.77
C GLU A 26 23.93 13.69 -10.65
N PRO A 27 22.97 14.59 -10.36
CA PRO A 27 23.08 15.48 -9.22
C PRO A 27 22.93 14.70 -7.89
N ARG A 28 23.38 15.28 -6.80
CA ARG A 28 23.04 14.74 -5.48
C ARG A 28 21.52 14.75 -5.30
N VAL A 29 21.00 13.68 -4.70
CA VAL A 29 19.59 13.61 -4.32
C VAL A 29 19.33 14.74 -3.31
N PRO A 30 18.30 15.59 -3.52
CA PRO A 30 17.97 16.63 -2.58
C PRO A 30 17.55 16.02 -1.24
N GLU A 31 17.92 16.70 -0.16
CA GLU A 31 17.50 16.31 1.18
C GLU A 31 16.05 16.74 1.37
N ALA A 32 15.18 15.81 1.74
CA ALA A 32 13.81 16.13 2.10
C ALA A 32 13.80 16.85 3.45
N ARG A 33 12.98 17.88 3.56
CA ARG A 33 12.82 18.69 4.77
C ARG A 33 11.35 18.81 5.14
N PRO A 34 10.66 17.68 5.40
CA PRO A 34 9.28 17.75 5.86
C PRO A 34 9.24 18.41 7.24
N GLU A 35 8.42 19.44 7.38
CA GLU A 35 8.14 20.06 8.68
C GLU A 35 7.22 19.13 9.49
N VAL A 36 7.79 18.12 10.13
CA VAL A 36 7.07 17.24 11.07
C VAL A 36 7.68 17.34 12.46
N PRO A 37 6.89 17.31 13.53
CA PRO A 37 7.40 17.27 14.90
C PRO A 37 8.29 16.04 15.11
N LYS A 38 9.32 16.18 15.95
CA LYS A 38 10.24 15.07 16.26
C LYS A 38 9.60 13.94 17.07
N GLN A 39 8.49 14.22 17.73
CA GLN A 39 7.72 13.29 18.54
C GLN A 39 6.23 13.54 18.31
N TRP A 40 5.42 12.49 18.41
CA TRP A 40 3.97 12.63 18.37
C TRP A 40 3.45 13.34 19.62
N PRO A 41 2.39 14.16 19.50
CA PRO A 41 1.73 14.74 20.67
C PRO A 41 1.24 13.60 21.57
N LEU A 42 1.54 13.74 22.87
CA LEU A 42 0.96 12.84 23.88
C LEU A 42 -0.56 13.02 23.87
N PRO A 43 -1.35 11.93 23.99
CA PRO A 43 -2.78 12.08 24.15
C PRO A 43 -3.09 12.97 25.35
N PRO A 44 -4.14 13.84 25.26
CA PRO A 44 -4.52 14.68 26.37
C PRO A 44 -4.78 13.80 27.61
N THR A 45 -4.03 14.03 28.67
CA THR A 45 -4.30 13.41 29.96
C THR A 45 -5.62 14.00 30.46
N THR A 46 -6.68 13.20 30.45
CA THR A 46 -7.95 13.57 31.07
C THR A 46 -7.68 13.73 32.57
N GLU A 47 -7.68 14.97 33.07
CA GLU A 47 -7.63 15.25 34.51
C GLU A 47 -8.79 14.51 35.15
N GLY A 48 -8.51 13.47 35.95
CA GLY A 48 -9.51 12.64 36.64
C GLY A 48 -9.56 11.18 36.23
N ALA A 49 -8.88 10.75 35.17
CA ALA A 49 -8.67 9.33 34.97
C ALA A 49 -7.63 8.85 35.98
N SER A 50 -8.06 8.04 36.95
CA SER A 50 -7.13 7.27 37.80
C SER A 50 -6.09 6.64 36.86
N PRO A 51 -4.79 6.68 37.20
CA PRO A 51 -3.78 6.07 36.36
C PRO A 51 -4.19 4.60 36.19
N VAL A 52 -4.53 4.26 34.94
CA VAL A 52 -4.66 2.85 34.56
C VAL A 52 -3.40 2.20 35.07
N SER A 53 -3.57 1.25 35.97
CA SER A 53 -2.52 0.55 36.69
C SER A 53 -1.32 0.33 35.80
N PRO A 54 -0.09 0.67 36.22
CA PRO A 54 1.07 0.46 35.36
C PRO A 54 1.05 -1.00 34.92
N ALA A 55 1.16 -1.21 33.61
CA ALA A 55 1.28 -2.53 33.03
C ALA A 55 2.30 -3.35 33.81
N PRO A 56 2.09 -4.67 33.94
CA PRO A 56 2.95 -5.53 34.77
C PRO A 56 4.42 -5.32 34.32
N THR A 57 5.21 -5.14 35.37
CA THR A 57 6.66 -4.94 35.37
C THR A 57 7.38 -5.87 34.43
N ALA A 58 8.31 -5.29 33.65
CA ALA A 58 9.27 -5.95 32.78
C ALA A 58 8.63 -6.65 31.55
N ALA A 59 8.32 -5.83 30.52
CA ALA A 59 8.31 -6.36 29.17
C ALA A 59 9.73 -6.85 28.85
N PRO A 60 9.92 -8.08 28.30
CA PRO A 60 11.15 -8.44 27.63
C PRO A 60 11.38 -7.40 26.52
N GLU A 61 12.66 -7.15 26.22
CA GLU A 61 13.18 -6.19 25.23
C GLU A 61 12.14 -5.83 24.17
N THR A 62 11.70 -4.59 24.17
CA THR A 62 10.58 -4.09 23.36
C THR A 62 10.93 -4.30 21.90
N GLN A 63 10.55 -5.45 21.33
CA GLN A 63 10.51 -5.60 19.89
C GLN A 63 9.71 -4.42 19.36
N ALA A 64 10.33 -3.60 18.54
CA ALA A 64 9.63 -2.49 17.95
C ALA A 64 8.41 -3.06 17.21
N VAL A 65 7.23 -2.47 17.37
CA VAL A 65 5.97 -2.94 16.73
C VAL A 65 6.16 -3.15 15.21
N VAL A 66 7.14 -2.46 14.63
CA VAL A 66 7.58 -2.60 13.22
C VAL A 66 8.15 -4.00 12.91
N ASP A 67 8.71 -4.70 13.90
CA ASP A 67 9.34 -6.01 13.72
C ASP A 67 8.39 -7.17 14.07
N VAL A 68 7.18 -6.86 14.54
CA VAL A 68 6.15 -7.88 14.86
C VAL A 68 5.50 -8.37 13.58
N GLY A 69 5.63 -9.65 13.28
CA GLY A 69 4.96 -10.28 12.15
C GLY A 69 3.43 -10.32 12.34
N TRP A 70 2.69 -10.38 11.25
CA TRP A 70 1.23 -10.39 11.33
C TRP A 70 0.67 -11.64 12.04
N ARG A 71 1.36 -12.79 11.99
CA ARG A 71 0.97 -14.00 12.72
C ARG A 71 1.17 -13.88 14.23
N ASP A 72 2.12 -13.04 14.66
CA ASP A 72 2.35 -12.78 16.07
C ASP A 72 1.40 -11.68 16.59
N PHE A 73 0.93 -10.80 15.68
CA PHE A 73 0.01 -9.72 16.01
C PHE A 73 -1.44 -10.20 16.17
N PHE A 74 -1.91 -11.08 15.29
CA PHE A 74 -3.26 -11.66 15.42
C PHE A 74 -3.23 -12.90 16.31
N VAL A 75 -4.21 -13.01 17.19
CA VAL A 75 -4.34 -14.13 18.14
C VAL A 75 -5.44 -15.11 17.73
N ASP A 76 -6.40 -14.65 16.91
CA ASP A 76 -7.48 -15.49 16.42
C ASP A 76 -7.01 -16.37 15.26
N PRO A 77 -6.95 -17.71 15.41
CA PRO A 77 -6.49 -18.62 14.36
C PRO A 77 -7.37 -18.61 13.11
N LYS A 78 -8.66 -18.23 13.23
CA LYS A 78 -9.55 -18.10 12.06
C LYS A 78 -9.16 -16.89 11.22
N LEU A 79 -8.85 -15.78 11.87
CA LEU A 79 -8.39 -14.58 11.20
C LEU A 79 -7.01 -14.81 10.57
N GLU A 80 -6.09 -15.48 11.27
CA GLU A 80 -4.78 -15.84 10.71
C GLU A 80 -4.91 -16.65 9.42
N GLU A 81 -5.80 -17.64 9.41
CA GLU A 81 -6.06 -18.48 8.22
C GLU A 81 -6.67 -17.66 7.07
N LEU A 82 -7.63 -16.76 7.37
CA LEU A 82 -8.23 -15.89 6.35
C LEU A 82 -7.22 -14.92 5.74
N VAL A 83 -6.33 -14.36 6.55
CA VAL A 83 -5.22 -13.51 6.08
C VAL A 83 -4.27 -14.32 5.18
N ALA A 84 -3.88 -15.54 5.60
CA ALA A 84 -3.00 -16.39 4.81
C ALA A 84 -3.63 -16.73 3.44
N ARG A 85 -4.90 -17.10 3.41
CA ARG A 85 -5.64 -17.37 2.16
C ARG A 85 -5.77 -16.12 1.29
N SER A 86 -6.00 -14.95 1.88
CA SER A 86 -6.07 -13.68 1.16
C SER A 86 -4.74 -13.36 0.49
N LEU A 87 -3.63 -13.46 1.20
CA LEU A 87 -2.29 -13.24 0.64
C LEU A 87 -1.96 -14.20 -0.52
N ALA A 88 -2.49 -15.43 -0.48
CA ALA A 88 -2.29 -16.41 -1.55
C ALA A 88 -3.20 -16.18 -2.77
N ASN A 89 -4.45 -15.73 -2.57
CA ASN A 89 -5.50 -15.79 -3.59
C ASN A 89 -6.02 -14.42 -4.05
N ASN A 90 -5.79 -13.33 -3.27
CA ASN A 90 -6.31 -12.01 -3.60
C ASN A 90 -5.74 -11.51 -4.94
N ARG A 91 -6.62 -11.02 -5.82
CA ARG A 91 -6.24 -10.63 -7.18
C ARG A 91 -5.48 -9.30 -7.23
N ASP A 92 -5.83 -8.35 -6.38
CA ASP A 92 -5.16 -7.05 -6.32
C ASP A 92 -3.76 -7.18 -5.74
N PHE A 93 -3.58 -8.02 -4.71
CA PHE A 93 -2.25 -8.34 -4.21
C PHE A 93 -1.40 -9.09 -5.25
N ARG A 94 -1.99 -10.00 -6.02
CA ARG A 94 -1.30 -10.65 -7.13
C ARG A 94 -0.86 -9.66 -8.21
N ILE A 95 -1.67 -8.64 -8.51
CA ILE A 95 -1.28 -7.55 -9.42
C ILE A 95 -0.05 -6.81 -8.86
N ALA A 96 -0.02 -6.51 -7.56
CA ALA A 96 1.13 -5.87 -6.94
C ALA A 96 2.41 -6.73 -7.06
N VAL A 97 2.33 -8.04 -6.88
CA VAL A 97 3.44 -8.99 -7.09
C VAL A 97 3.91 -8.97 -8.55
N LEU A 98 2.99 -9.03 -9.51
CA LEU A 98 3.31 -9.02 -10.95
C LEU A 98 3.90 -7.69 -11.39
N ASN A 99 3.52 -6.56 -10.79
CA ASN A 99 4.14 -5.26 -11.05
C ASN A 99 5.63 -5.24 -10.65
N VAL A 100 6.00 -5.90 -9.55
CA VAL A 100 7.41 -6.07 -9.16
C VAL A 100 8.16 -6.90 -10.20
N GLU A 101 7.59 -8.01 -10.66
CA GLU A 101 8.21 -8.83 -11.72
C GLU A 101 8.39 -8.04 -13.02
N ARG A 102 7.35 -7.32 -13.44
CA ARG A 102 7.40 -6.42 -14.62
C ARG A 102 8.49 -5.36 -14.46
N ALA A 103 8.57 -4.69 -13.33
CA ALA A 103 9.59 -3.67 -13.07
C ALA A 103 11.01 -4.26 -13.08
N ARG A 104 11.17 -5.48 -12.57
CA ARG A 104 12.42 -6.24 -12.62
C ARG A 104 12.85 -6.53 -14.06
N GLU A 105 11.93 -6.98 -14.91
CA GLU A 105 12.24 -7.24 -16.32
C GLU A 105 12.55 -5.94 -17.10
N LEU A 106 11.82 -4.85 -16.82
CA LEU A 106 12.15 -3.53 -17.39
C LEU A 106 13.55 -3.06 -16.96
N TYR A 107 13.94 -3.29 -15.71
CA TYR A 107 15.32 -3.03 -15.27
C TYR A 107 16.34 -3.90 -16.04
N ARG A 108 16.05 -5.19 -16.24
CA ARG A 108 16.91 -6.10 -17.01
C ARG A 108 17.08 -5.63 -18.47
N ILE A 109 16.01 -5.20 -19.11
CA ILE A 109 16.03 -4.61 -20.46
C ILE A 109 16.95 -3.40 -20.47
N GLN A 110 16.73 -2.44 -19.57
CA GLN A 110 17.54 -1.22 -19.52
C GLN A 110 19.00 -1.49 -19.14
N ARG A 111 19.25 -2.53 -18.33
CA ARG A 111 20.62 -2.98 -18.00
C ARG A 111 21.30 -3.65 -19.20
N ALA A 112 20.56 -4.32 -20.08
CA ALA A 112 21.10 -4.98 -21.26
C ALA A 112 21.71 -3.97 -22.25
N ASP A 113 21.23 -2.72 -22.30
CA ASP A 113 21.80 -1.64 -23.12
C ASP A 113 23.26 -1.30 -22.75
N ARG A 114 23.78 -1.82 -21.62
CA ARG A 114 25.17 -1.64 -21.18
C ARG A 114 26.15 -2.64 -21.80
N VAL A 115 25.64 -3.60 -22.56
CA VAL A 115 26.43 -4.60 -23.27
C VAL A 115 26.03 -4.64 -24.73
N PRO A 116 26.94 -4.94 -25.66
CA PRO A 116 26.61 -5.04 -27.09
C PRO A 116 25.57 -6.14 -27.35
N SER A 117 24.60 -5.88 -28.19
CA SER A 117 23.73 -6.89 -28.77
C SER A 117 24.38 -7.47 -30.02
N VAL A 118 24.31 -8.80 -30.19
CA VAL A 118 24.80 -9.52 -31.34
C VAL A 118 23.61 -10.11 -32.10
N GLY A 119 23.50 -9.83 -33.37
CA GLY A 119 22.45 -10.37 -34.24
C GLY A 119 23.01 -10.90 -35.56
N ALA A 120 22.26 -11.77 -36.23
CA ALA A 120 22.55 -12.18 -37.60
C ALA A 120 21.59 -11.44 -38.53
N VAL A 121 22.14 -10.90 -39.63
CA VAL A 121 21.38 -10.13 -40.63
C VAL A 121 21.70 -10.69 -42.02
N GLY A 122 20.67 -11.06 -42.78
CA GLY A 122 20.78 -11.34 -44.22
C GLY A 122 20.21 -10.17 -44.97
N THR A 123 20.94 -9.69 -45.97
CA THR A 123 20.52 -8.56 -46.81
C THR A 123 20.62 -8.92 -48.28
N MET A 124 19.61 -8.57 -49.05
CA MET A 124 19.62 -8.53 -50.49
C MET A 124 19.37 -7.08 -50.96
N VAL A 125 20.25 -6.53 -51.69
CA VAL A 125 20.09 -5.22 -52.30
C VAL A 125 20.04 -5.40 -53.82
N ARG A 126 19.00 -4.87 -54.46
CA ARG A 126 18.87 -4.82 -55.91
C ARG A 126 18.65 -3.36 -56.30
N GLN A 127 19.59 -2.82 -57.04
CA GLN A 127 19.58 -1.41 -57.42
C GLN A 127 19.84 -1.26 -58.93
N GLY A 128 19.07 -0.41 -59.58
CA GLY A 128 19.23 -0.06 -60.97
C GLY A 128 18.58 1.30 -61.24
N ASP A 129 19.28 2.11 -62.04
CA ASP A 129 18.80 3.39 -62.54
C ASP A 129 18.69 3.39 -64.10
N GLY A 130 18.75 2.21 -64.67
CA GLY A 130 18.78 1.94 -66.14
C GLY A 130 19.35 0.56 -66.36
N VAL A 131 20.50 0.41 -66.95
CA VAL A 131 21.19 -0.86 -67.20
C VAL A 131 22.68 -0.68 -66.84
N PRO A 132 23.32 -1.58 -66.12
CA PRO A 132 22.83 -2.86 -65.56
C PRO A 132 22.26 -2.74 -64.18
N VAL A 133 21.33 -3.65 -63.86
CA VAL A 133 20.87 -3.89 -62.42
C VAL A 133 22.02 -4.55 -61.67
N THR A 134 22.38 -3.99 -60.54
CA THR A 134 23.34 -4.60 -59.58
C THR A 134 22.57 -5.32 -58.48
N GLU A 135 22.98 -6.54 -58.20
CA GLU A 135 22.48 -7.32 -57.05
C GLU A 135 23.65 -7.51 -56.07
N ALA A 136 23.34 -7.51 -54.79
CA ALA A 136 24.29 -7.81 -53.73
C ALA A 136 23.57 -8.58 -52.61
N PHE A 137 24.17 -9.65 -52.21
CA PHE A 137 23.72 -10.52 -51.14
C PHE A 137 24.74 -10.48 -50.00
N SER A 138 24.30 -10.38 -48.75
CA SER A 138 25.17 -10.53 -47.61
C SER A 138 24.52 -11.34 -46.50
N ALA A 139 25.34 -12.03 -45.71
CA ALA A 139 24.94 -12.72 -44.50
C ALA A 139 26.01 -12.41 -43.42
N ASP A 140 25.60 -11.62 -42.41
CA ASP A 140 26.50 -11.02 -41.46
C ASP A 140 26.08 -11.35 -40.04
N VAL A 141 27.06 -11.52 -39.14
CA VAL A 141 26.89 -11.36 -37.68
C VAL A 141 27.29 -9.94 -37.33
N ALA A 142 26.39 -9.22 -36.65
CA ALA A 142 26.54 -7.80 -36.42
C ALA A 142 26.36 -7.41 -34.95
N VAL A 143 27.18 -6.49 -34.48
CA VAL A 143 26.90 -5.62 -33.33
C VAL A 143 26.43 -4.28 -33.91
N THR A 144 25.20 -3.88 -33.63
CA THR A 144 24.60 -2.67 -34.22
C THR A 144 24.36 -1.61 -33.16
N GLY A 145 24.96 -0.43 -33.35
CA GLY A 145 24.63 0.77 -32.58
C GLY A 145 24.94 0.73 -31.11
N PHE A 146 25.88 -0.10 -30.65
CA PHE A 146 26.28 -0.15 -29.22
C PHE A 146 26.84 1.22 -28.79
N GLU A 147 26.21 1.85 -27.77
CA GLU A 147 26.66 3.14 -27.25
C GLU A 147 27.74 2.95 -26.17
N LEU A 148 28.90 3.57 -26.40
CA LEU A 148 29.93 3.70 -25.38
C LEU A 148 29.51 4.77 -24.37
N ASP A 149 29.14 4.35 -23.17
CA ASP A 149 28.60 5.22 -22.11
C ASP A 149 29.69 6.02 -21.37
N LEU A 150 30.33 6.93 -22.08
CA LEU A 150 31.39 7.79 -21.52
C LEU A 150 30.87 8.84 -20.56
N PHE A 151 29.65 9.32 -20.76
CA PHE A 151 29.03 10.39 -19.98
C PHE A 151 27.93 9.89 -19.03
N GLY A 152 27.74 8.58 -18.92
CA GLY A 152 26.84 7.96 -17.96
C GLY A 152 25.36 8.03 -18.31
N ARG A 153 24.98 8.22 -19.58
CA ARG A 153 23.61 8.25 -20.04
C ARG A 153 22.91 6.91 -19.83
N VAL A 154 23.48 5.83 -20.36
CA VAL A 154 22.93 4.48 -20.24
C VAL A 154 22.98 4.00 -18.79
N ARG A 155 24.06 4.34 -18.06
CA ARG A 155 24.19 4.05 -16.65
C ARG A 155 23.11 4.74 -15.81
N SER A 156 22.84 6.02 -16.06
CA SER A 156 21.80 6.79 -15.36
C SER A 156 20.38 6.25 -15.61
N LEU A 157 20.08 5.86 -16.87
CA LEU A 157 18.80 5.23 -17.22
C LEU A 157 18.65 3.87 -16.53
N SER A 158 19.71 3.04 -16.51
CA SER A 158 19.71 1.78 -15.80
C SER A 158 19.56 1.96 -14.30
N GLN A 159 20.14 3.01 -13.71
CA GLN A 159 19.97 3.35 -12.29
C GLN A 159 18.55 3.80 -11.99
N SER A 160 17.94 4.62 -12.88
CA SER A 160 16.54 5.02 -12.75
C SER A 160 15.60 3.80 -12.76
N ALA A 161 15.81 2.87 -13.71
CA ALA A 161 15.02 1.65 -13.80
C ALA A 161 15.21 0.75 -12.54
N LEU A 162 16.43 0.67 -11.98
CA LEU A 162 16.69 -0.05 -10.74
C LEU A 162 15.94 0.56 -9.55
N GLN A 163 15.95 1.88 -9.43
CA GLN A 163 15.23 2.56 -8.36
C GLN A 163 13.71 2.41 -8.53
N SER A 164 13.21 2.41 -9.75
CA SER A 164 11.80 2.12 -10.05
C SER A 164 11.42 0.69 -9.65
N TYR A 165 12.28 -0.30 -9.87
CA TYR A 165 12.08 -1.66 -9.38
C TYR A 165 11.99 -1.71 -7.85
N PHE A 166 12.88 -1.03 -7.12
CA PHE A 166 12.83 -0.97 -5.66
C PHE A 166 11.56 -0.23 -5.16
N ALA A 167 11.10 0.80 -5.88
CA ALA A 167 9.85 1.47 -5.55
C ALA A 167 8.65 0.52 -5.62
N GLU A 168 8.56 -0.33 -6.67
CA GLU A 168 7.51 -1.33 -6.80
C GLU A 168 7.61 -2.43 -5.75
N GLU A 169 8.83 -2.83 -5.33
CA GLU A 169 9.03 -3.78 -4.24
C GLU A 169 8.46 -3.24 -2.91
N GLN A 170 8.69 -1.97 -2.61
CA GLN A 170 8.12 -1.33 -1.43
C GLN A 170 6.60 -1.12 -1.57
N ALA A 171 6.11 -0.78 -2.76
CA ALA A 171 4.67 -0.66 -3.04
C ALA A 171 3.94 -2.01 -2.81
N ARG A 172 4.55 -3.14 -3.19
CA ARG A 172 4.03 -4.48 -2.89
C ARG A 172 3.92 -4.72 -1.38
N ARG A 173 4.95 -4.33 -0.60
CA ARG A 173 4.90 -4.45 0.87
C ARG A 173 3.77 -3.61 1.46
N SER A 174 3.60 -2.38 0.98
CA SER A 174 2.49 -1.50 1.39
C SER A 174 1.12 -2.11 1.05
N ALA A 175 0.97 -2.70 -0.14
CA ALA A 175 -0.24 -3.42 -0.54
C ALA A 175 -0.52 -4.63 0.36
N GLN A 176 0.51 -5.39 0.73
CA GLN A 176 0.40 -6.51 1.67
C GLN A 176 -0.13 -6.06 3.03
N LEU A 177 0.44 -5.01 3.63
CA LEU A 177 -0.01 -4.44 4.90
C LEU A 177 -1.46 -3.96 4.82
N SER A 178 -1.81 -3.30 3.72
CA SER A 178 -3.16 -2.80 3.51
C SER A 178 -4.18 -3.94 3.40
N LEU A 179 -3.85 -5.00 2.66
CA LEU A 179 -4.71 -6.18 2.53
C LEU A 179 -4.93 -6.88 3.87
N ILE A 180 -3.85 -7.08 4.65
CA ILE A 180 -3.93 -7.70 5.98
C ILE A 180 -4.86 -6.89 6.89
N ALA A 181 -4.68 -5.57 6.94
CA ALA A 181 -5.51 -4.70 7.76
C ALA A 181 -6.97 -4.67 7.28
N GLU A 182 -7.21 -4.73 5.98
CA GLU A 182 -8.56 -4.72 5.41
C GLU A 182 -9.30 -6.04 5.70
N VAL A 183 -8.65 -7.19 5.53
CA VAL A 183 -9.22 -8.49 5.91
C VAL A 183 -9.60 -8.52 7.38
N ALA A 184 -8.70 -8.04 8.24
CA ALA A 184 -8.95 -8.01 9.68
C ALA A 184 -10.11 -7.05 10.05
N ASN A 185 -10.19 -5.88 9.43
CA ASN A 185 -11.28 -4.95 9.68
C ASN A 185 -12.63 -5.50 9.20
N VAL A 186 -12.70 -6.11 8.01
CA VAL A 186 -13.94 -6.73 7.52
C VAL A 186 -14.35 -7.91 8.39
N TYR A 187 -13.39 -8.72 8.86
CA TYR A 187 -13.67 -9.79 9.82
C TYR A 187 -14.27 -9.27 11.14
N LEU A 188 -13.71 -8.20 11.69
CA LEU A 188 -14.22 -7.57 12.91
C LEU A 188 -15.59 -6.91 12.69
N THR A 189 -15.82 -6.28 11.54
CA THR A 189 -17.11 -5.69 11.17
C THR A 189 -18.18 -6.79 11.09
N LEU A 190 -17.87 -7.89 10.41
CA LEU A 190 -18.76 -9.06 10.36
C LEU A 190 -19.10 -9.58 11.75
N ALA A 191 -18.10 -9.67 12.65
CA ALA A 191 -18.29 -10.10 14.03
C ALA A 191 -19.22 -9.16 14.80
N ALA A 192 -19.02 -7.84 14.67
CA ALA A 192 -19.85 -6.82 15.32
C ALA A 192 -21.28 -6.82 14.77
N ASP A 193 -21.46 -6.96 13.44
CA ASP A 193 -22.79 -6.99 12.83
C ASP A 193 -23.56 -8.29 13.18
N GLN A 194 -22.87 -9.40 13.40
CA GLN A 194 -23.48 -10.59 13.99
C GLN A 194 -23.98 -10.36 15.43
N ASP A 195 -23.25 -9.58 16.23
CA ASP A 195 -23.69 -9.19 17.57
C ASP A 195 -24.91 -8.26 17.48
N GLN A 196 -24.94 -7.32 16.52
CA GLN A 196 -26.10 -6.48 16.24
C GLN A 196 -27.33 -7.31 15.82
N VAL A 197 -27.14 -8.33 14.96
CA VAL A 197 -28.24 -9.28 14.60
C VAL A 197 -28.75 -10.00 15.84
N ARG A 198 -27.87 -10.49 16.71
CA ARG A 198 -28.23 -11.19 17.94
C ARG A 198 -29.01 -10.28 18.88
N LEU A 199 -28.53 -9.06 19.10
CA LEU A 199 -29.19 -8.05 19.92
C LEU A 199 -30.57 -7.67 19.34
N ALA A 200 -30.64 -7.40 18.04
CA ALA A 200 -31.90 -7.04 17.37
C ALA A 200 -32.94 -8.18 17.42
N ARG A 201 -32.50 -9.43 17.27
CA ARG A 201 -33.38 -10.61 17.36
C ARG A 201 -33.92 -10.81 18.76
N GLN A 202 -33.07 -10.68 19.79
CA GLN A 202 -33.51 -10.74 21.20
C GLN A 202 -34.46 -9.60 21.53
N THR A 203 -34.16 -8.38 21.08
CA THR A 203 -35.02 -7.20 21.28
C THR A 203 -36.37 -7.36 20.59
N LEU A 204 -36.39 -7.87 19.34
CA LEU A 204 -37.62 -8.15 18.63
C LEU A 204 -38.50 -9.13 19.40
N SER A 205 -37.95 -10.26 19.85
CA SER A 205 -38.68 -11.27 20.64
C SER A 205 -39.29 -10.67 21.91
N THR A 206 -38.51 -9.87 22.65
CA THR A 206 -39.00 -9.19 23.87
C THR A 206 -40.12 -8.19 23.57
N ARG A 207 -40.00 -7.41 22.47
CA ARG A 207 -41.02 -6.43 22.08
C ARG A 207 -42.28 -7.09 21.55
N GLU A 208 -42.21 -8.20 20.82
CA GLU A 208 -43.36 -8.97 20.37
C GLU A 208 -44.17 -9.56 21.56
N GLU A 209 -43.45 -10.08 22.57
CA GLU A 209 -44.12 -10.55 23.80
C GLU A 209 -44.78 -9.40 24.56
N ALA A 210 -44.11 -8.25 24.72
CA ALA A 210 -44.70 -7.07 25.35
C ALA A 210 -45.91 -6.55 24.60
N PHE A 211 -45.87 -6.55 23.28
CA PHE A 211 -47.01 -6.15 22.42
C PHE A 211 -48.22 -7.10 22.61
N ARG A 212 -48.00 -8.39 22.62
CA ARG A 212 -49.02 -9.40 22.86
C ARG A 212 -49.70 -9.21 24.23
N ILE A 213 -48.93 -8.92 25.28
CA ILE A 213 -49.46 -8.63 26.64
C ILE A 213 -50.28 -7.32 26.60
N THR A 214 -49.77 -6.27 25.94
CA THR A 214 -50.45 -4.97 25.84
C THR A 214 -51.80 -5.09 25.08
N GLN A 215 -51.85 -5.88 24.01
CA GLN A 215 -53.09 -6.15 23.28
C GLN A 215 -54.12 -6.82 24.18
N LYS A 216 -53.75 -7.86 24.92
CA LYS A 216 -54.67 -8.52 25.87
C LYS A 216 -55.18 -7.59 26.98
N ARG A 217 -54.31 -6.74 27.52
CA ARG A 217 -54.73 -5.74 28.52
C ARG A 217 -55.69 -4.73 27.94
N HIS A 218 -55.56 -4.36 26.68
CA HIS A 218 -56.50 -3.47 25.99
C HIS A 218 -57.85 -4.14 25.77
N GLU A 219 -57.91 -5.40 25.39
CA GLU A 219 -59.15 -6.18 25.25
C GLU A 219 -59.95 -6.22 26.57
N PHE A 220 -59.26 -6.20 27.72
CA PHE A 220 -59.88 -6.12 29.04
C PHE A 220 -60.09 -4.67 29.55
N GLY A 221 -59.83 -3.66 28.71
CA GLY A 221 -60.00 -2.25 29.08
C GLY A 221 -58.96 -1.69 30.07
N ALA A 222 -57.86 -2.41 30.31
CA ALA A 222 -56.85 -2.06 31.32
C ALA A 222 -55.80 -1.07 30.80
N VAL A 223 -55.65 -0.89 29.46
CA VAL A 223 -54.72 0.05 28.83
C VAL A 223 -55.35 0.72 27.61
N SER A 224 -54.83 1.86 27.20
CA SER A 224 -55.34 2.65 26.08
C SER A 224 -54.95 2.06 24.71
N ALA A 225 -55.71 2.42 23.65
CA ALA A 225 -55.34 2.12 22.27
C ALA A 225 -53.97 2.77 21.89
N LEU A 226 -53.64 3.90 22.50
CA LEU A 226 -52.35 4.55 22.31
C LEU A 226 -51.19 3.64 22.72
N ASP A 227 -51.27 2.96 23.87
CA ASP A 227 -50.25 2.02 24.37
C ASP A 227 -50.05 0.85 23.38
N VAL A 228 -51.15 0.35 22.79
CA VAL A 228 -51.12 -0.71 21.77
C VAL A 228 -50.33 -0.25 20.54
N TYR A 229 -50.64 0.91 20.00
CA TYR A 229 -49.94 1.44 18.80
C TYR A 229 -48.49 1.80 19.12
N GLN A 230 -48.20 2.36 20.28
CA GLN A 230 -46.80 2.61 20.71
C GLN A 230 -45.99 1.30 20.81
N SER A 231 -46.59 0.26 21.41
CA SER A 231 -45.94 -1.06 21.50
C SER A 231 -45.71 -1.68 20.11
N ARG A 232 -46.72 -1.57 19.22
CA ARG A 232 -46.56 -2.01 17.83
C ARG A 232 -45.42 -1.27 17.10
N THR A 233 -45.31 0.05 17.29
CA THR A 233 -44.22 0.84 16.71
C THR A 233 -42.85 0.27 17.12
N GLN A 234 -42.69 -0.19 18.38
CA GLN A 234 -41.42 -0.78 18.83
C GLN A 234 -41.14 -2.12 18.16
N VAL A 235 -42.14 -2.96 17.96
CA VAL A 235 -42.01 -4.24 17.23
C VAL A 235 -41.52 -3.98 15.80
N GLU A 236 -42.20 -3.07 15.09
CA GLU A 236 -41.87 -2.80 13.68
C GLU A 236 -40.46 -2.15 13.54
N THR A 237 -40.05 -1.31 14.52
CA THR A 237 -38.70 -0.77 14.58
C THR A 237 -37.68 -1.88 14.76
N ALA A 238 -37.87 -2.80 15.71
CA ALA A 238 -36.95 -3.91 15.93
C ALA A 238 -36.88 -4.86 14.73
N ARG A 239 -37.99 -5.08 14.04
CA ARG A 239 -38.06 -5.89 12.81
C ARG A 239 -37.26 -5.26 11.66
N ALA A 240 -37.39 -3.93 11.51
CA ALA A 240 -36.62 -3.18 10.51
C ALA A 240 -35.13 -3.21 10.82
N ASP A 241 -34.74 -3.04 12.09
CA ASP A 241 -33.34 -3.14 12.52
C ASP A 241 -32.76 -4.53 12.27
N LEU A 242 -33.49 -5.60 12.61
CA LEU A 242 -33.05 -6.97 12.34
C LEU A 242 -32.79 -7.20 10.85
N ALA A 243 -33.75 -6.81 9.99
CA ALA A 243 -33.58 -6.95 8.54
C ALA A 243 -32.38 -6.16 8.01
N ARG A 244 -32.13 -4.97 8.54
CA ARG A 244 -30.98 -4.14 8.19
C ARG A 244 -29.66 -4.83 8.55
N TYR A 245 -29.52 -5.33 9.79
CA TYR A 245 -28.30 -6.00 10.23
C TYR A 245 -28.07 -7.35 9.52
N GLU A 246 -29.11 -8.12 9.23
CA GLU A 246 -28.99 -9.33 8.41
C GLU A 246 -28.49 -9.00 7.00
N GLY A 247 -28.92 -7.86 6.42
CA GLY A 247 -28.39 -7.35 5.16
C GLY A 247 -26.92 -6.94 5.24
N GLN A 248 -26.48 -6.30 6.33
CA GLN A 248 -25.09 -5.92 6.57
C GLN A 248 -24.18 -7.16 6.69
N VAL A 249 -24.57 -8.15 7.49
CA VAL A 249 -23.83 -9.45 7.57
C VAL A 249 -23.66 -10.11 6.21
N ALA A 250 -24.69 -10.07 5.34
CA ALA A 250 -24.56 -10.61 3.99
C ALA A 250 -23.56 -9.82 3.13
N GLN A 251 -23.53 -8.50 3.25
CA GLN A 251 -22.57 -7.63 2.55
C GLN A 251 -21.15 -7.85 3.04
N ASP A 252 -20.93 -7.97 4.35
CA ASP A 252 -19.62 -8.24 4.94
C ASP A 252 -19.06 -9.59 4.50
N LEU A 253 -19.92 -10.62 4.41
CA LEU A 253 -19.53 -11.92 3.89
C LEU A 253 -19.11 -11.86 2.41
N ASN A 254 -19.78 -11.04 1.62
CA ASN A 254 -19.40 -10.80 0.22
C ASN A 254 -18.06 -10.05 0.14
N ALA A 255 -17.84 -9.03 0.98
CA ALA A 255 -16.59 -8.30 1.06
C ALA A 255 -15.43 -9.22 1.49
N LEU A 256 -15.65 -10.04 2.54
CA LEU A 256 -14.65 -11.00 3.00
C LEU A 256 -14.32 -12.06 1.92
N THR A 257 -15.33 -12.55 1.19
CA THR A 257 -15.17 -13.47 0.07
C THR A 257 -14.31 -12.87 -1.05
N LEU A 258 -14.53 -11.60 -1.37
CA LEU A 258 -13.73 -10.86 -2.35
C LEU A 258 -12.27 -10.73 -1.89
N LEU A 259 -12.05 -10.32 -0.64
CA LEU A 259 -10.70 -10.13 -0.09
C LEU A 259 -9.92 -11.44 0.02
N VAL A 260 -10.58 -12.52 0.43
CA VAL A 260 -9.97 -13.85 0.51
C VAL A 260 -9.72 -14.44 -0.88
N GLY A 261 -10.40 -13.94 -1.91
CA GLY A 261 -10.28 -14.44 -3.28
C GLY A 261 -10.94 -15.79 -3.52
N GLY A 262 -11.88 -16.20 -2.65
CA GLY A 262 -12.59 -17.47 -2.72
C GLY A 262 -13.63 -17.62 -1.61
N THR A 263 -14.40 -18.70 -1.63
CA THR A 263 -15.47 -18.97 -0.66
C THR A 263 -14.94 -19.07 0.77
N VAL A 264 -15.57 -18.38 1.70
CA VAL A 264 -15.26 -18.44 3.14
C VAL A 264 -16.06 -19.55 3.79
N GLU A 265 -15.38 -20.56 4.29
CA GLU A 265 -16.00 -21.70 4.98
C GLU A 265 -16.73 -21.26 6.26
N PRO A 266 -17.87 -21.86 6.61
CA PRO A 266 -18.59 -21.51 7.84
C PRO A 266 -17.74 -21.59 9.12
N ALA A 267 -16.79 -22.52 9.17
CA ALA A 267 -15.88 -22.70 10.31
C ALA A 267 -14.94 -21.52 10.54
N LEU A 268 -14.60 -20.76 9.50
CA LEU A 268 -13.71 -19.59 9.56
C LEU A 268 -14.46 -18.29 9.85
N LYS A 269 -15.79 -18.30 9.86
CA LYS A 269 -16.57 -17.11 10.21
C LYS A 269 -16.46 -16.84 11.70
N PRO A 270 -16.41 -15.56 12.12
CA PRO A 270 -16.50 -15.23 13.55
C PRO A 270 -17.85 -15.70 14.10
N ALA A 271 -17.90 -16.06 15.37
CA ALA A 271 -19.17 -16.37 16.04
C ALA A 271 -19.80 -15.14 16.71
N GLY A 272 -19.07 -14.04 16.76
CA GLY A 272 -19.38 -12.76 17.38
C GLY A 272 -18.09 -12.02 17.68
N PHE A 273 -18.20 -10.85 18.29
CA PHE A 273 -17.08 -9.97 18.56
C PHE A 273 -16.22 -10.50 19.75
N ASP A 274 -14.94 -10.81 19.47
CA ASP A 274 -13.95 -11.13 20.50
C ASP A 274 -13.05 -9.90 20.72
N PRO A 275 -12.93 -9.37 21.96
CA PRO A 275 -12.03 -8.26 22.27
C PRO A 275 -10.54 -8.62 22.20
N ASN A 276 -10.20 -9.91 22.13
CA ASN A 276 -8.82 -10.42 22.16
C ASN A 276 -8.30 -10.88 20.78
N VAL A 277 -8.87 -10.37 19.69
CA VAL A 277 -8.45 -10.75 18.33
C VAL A 277 -7.01 -10.30 18.02
N THR A 278 -6.55 -9.21 18.65
CA THR A 278 -5.20 -8.67 18.48
C THR A 278 -4.38 -8.80 19.77
N GLY A 279 -3.09 -9.12 19.64
CA GLY A 279 -2.15 -9.06 20.75
C GLY A 279 -2.10 -7.65 21.37
N LEU A 280 -1.96 -7.59 22.69
CA LEU A 280 -1.82 -6.33 23.42
C LEU A 280 -0.36 -5.89 23.38
N TYR A 281 0.04 -5.19 22.32
CA TYR A 281 1.34 -4.54 22.25
C TYR A 281 1.21 -3.10 22.77
N ALA A 282 1.80 -2.84 23.93
CA ALA A 282 1.91 -1.48 24.45
C ALA A 282 2.93 -0.72 23.59
N LEU A 283 2.49 0.39 23.00
CA LEU A 283 3.44 1.32 22.35
C LEU A 283 4.18 2.09 23.44
N PRO A 284 5.52 2.10 23.41
CA PRO A 284 6.28 2.94 24.33
C PRO A 284 5.92 4.41 24.07
N PRO A 285 5.61 5.19 25.12
CA PRO A 285 5.40 6.62 24.97
C PRO A 285 6.67 7.27 24.43
N GLY A 286 6.52 8.18 23.44
CA GLY A 286 7.65 8.92 22.88
C GLY A 286 8.38 8.22 21.73
N LEU A 287 7.71 7.37 20.95
CA LEU A 287 8.24 6.85 19.69
C LEU A 287 8.81 8.00 18.84
N PRO A 288 10.07 7.92 18.38
CA PRO A 288 10.63 8.94 17.50
C PRO A 288 9.96 8.89 16.13
N SER A 289 9.77 10.04 15.49
CA SER A 289 9.20 10.12 14.14
C SER A 289 10.05 9.43 13.06
N ASP A 290 11.29 9.07 13.39
CA ASP A 290 12.20 8.30 12.49
C ASP A 290 11.64 6.91 12.09
N VAL A 291 10.69 6.36 12.85
CA VAL A 291 9.98 5.12 12.48
C VAL A 291 9.27 5.26 11.13
N LEU A 292 8.84 6.48 10.75
CA LEU A 292 8.22 6.74 9.45
C LEU A 292 9.14 6.43 8.28
N GLN A 293 10.46 6.55 8.45
CA GLN A 293 11.44 6.24 7.39
C GLN A 293 11.50 4.74 7.05
N ARG A 294 10.93 3.87 7.89
CA ARG A 294 10.84 2.42 7.64
C ARG A 294 9.54 2.01 6.94
N ARG A 295 8.59 2.92 6.82
CA ARG A 295 7.30 2.63 6.17
C ARG A 295 7.50 2.31 4.68
N PRO A 296 6.89 1.24 4.17
CA PRO A 296 7.05 0.87 2.76
C PRO A 296 6.56 1.93 1.77
N ASP A 297 5.50 2.67 2.07
CA ASP A 297 4.98 3.75 1.23
C ASP A 297 5.93 4.94 1.16
N VAL A 298 6.58 5.30 2.27
CA VAL A 298 7.62 6.34 2.35
C VAL A 298 8.87 5.91 1.59
N LEU A 299 9.32 4.66 1.77
CA LEU A 299 10.45 4.09 1.04
C LEU A 299 10.18 4.02 -0.47
N ALA A 300 8.94 3.67 -0.88
CA ALA A 300 8.56 3.68 -2.29
C ALA A 300 8.69 5.08 -2.91
N ALA A 301 8.23 6.12 -2.20
CA ALA A 301 8.34 7.51 -2.63
C ALA A 301 9.82 7.96 -2.71
N GLU A 302 10.65 7.57 -1.75
CA GLU A 302 12.11 7.83 -1.76
C GLU A 302 12.78 7.20 -2.99
N HIS A 303 12.47 5.95 -3.30
CA HIS A 303 13.01 5.28 -4.49
C HIS A 303 12.54 5.95 -5.79
N ARG A 304 11.30 6.47 -5.87
CA ARG A 304 10.82 7.26 -7.01
C ARG A 304 11.60 8.57 -7.16
N LEU A 305 11.89 9.25 -6.05
CA LEU A 305 12.74 10.44 -6.06
C LEU A 305 14.15 10.13 -6.59
N ARG A 306 14.75 9.04 -6.14
CA ARG A 306 16.06 8.58 -6.64
C ARG A 306 16.03 8.22 -8.13
N ALA A 307 14.94 7.60 -8.60
CA ALA A 307 14.76 7.29 -10.02
C ALA A 307 14.68 8.57 -10.87
N ALA A 308 13.88 9.55 -10.46
CA ALA A 308 13.76 10.82 -11.14
C ALA A 308 15.09 11.61 -11.10
N ASN A 309 15.84 11.55 -10.01
CA ASN A 309 17.15 12.18 -9.90
C ASN A 309 18.17 11.55 -10.87
N ALA A 310 18.17 10.23 -11.03
CA ALA A 310 19.02 9.53 -11.99
C ALA A 310 18.68 9.95 -13.45
N ASN A 311 17.42 10.20 -13.78
CA ASN A 311 17.02 10.68 -15.09
C ASN A 311 17.61 12.06 -15.43
N ILE A 312 17.88 12.93 -14.44
CA ILE A 312 18.60 14.19 -14.68
C ILE A 312 20.01 13.90 -15.19
N GLY A 313 20.68 12.87 -14.67
CA GLY A 313 22.00 12.43 -15.16
C GLY A 313 21.94 12.08 -16.65
N ALA A 314 20.94 11.30 -17.08
CA ALA A 314 20.74 10.94 -18.47
C ALA A 314 20.41 12.18 -19.35
N ALA A 315 19.55 13.09 -18.86
CA ALA A 315 19.23 14.32 -19.58
C ALA A 315 20.42 15.27 -19.72
N ARG A 316 21.32 15.32 -18.73
CA ARG A 316 22.60 16.07 -18.81
C ARG A 316 23.58 15.42 -19.77
N ALA A 317 23.67 14.10 -19.76
CA ALA A 317 24.57 13.35 -20.64
C ALA A 317 24.18 13.54 -22.13
N ALA A 318 22.92 13.79 -22.43
CA ALA A 318 22.44 14.05 -23.79
C ALA A 318 23.00 15.34 -24.44
N PHE A 319 23.63 16.24 -23.68
CA PHE A 319 24.33 17.41 -24.23
C PHE A 319 25.74 17.09 -24.75
N PHE A 320 26.28 15.94 -24.38
CA PHE A 320 27.63 15.51 -24.71
C PHE A 320 27.63 14.60 -25.94
N PRO A 321 28.79 14.40 -26.62
CA PRO A 321 28.88 13.50 -27.75
C PRO A 321 28.47 12.07 -27.37
N SER A 322 27.63 11.43 -28.16
CA SER A 322 27.39 10.00 -28.08
C SER A 322 28.32 9.27 -29.09
N ILE A 323 28.90 8.18 -28.66
CA ILE A 323 29.76 7.32 -29.47
C ILE A 323 29.06 5.98 -29.62
N THR A 324 28.65 5.65 -30.84
CA THR A 324 28.08 4.35 -31.15
C THR A 324 29.03 3.51 -31.99
N LEU A 325 29.09 2.22 -31.67
CA LEU A 325 29.91 1.25 -32.40
C LEU A 325 28.97 0.30 -33.16
N THR A 326 29.27 0.17 -34.47
CA THR A 326 28.67 -0.86 -35.32
C THR A 326 29.81 -1.70 -35.90
N GLY A 327 29.70 -3.01 -35.77
CA GLY A 327 30.67 -3.93 -36.36
C GLY A 327 29.97 -5.12 -36.99
N THR A 328 30.41 -5.51 -38.15
CA THR A 328 29.88 -6.69 -38.85
C THR A 328 31.04 -7.61 -39.26
N VAL A 329 30.79 -8.90 -39.27
CA VAL A 329 31.62 -9.93 -39.86
C VAL A 329 30.73 -10.95 -40.56
N GLY A 330 31.03 -11.26 -41.80
CA GLY A 330 30.15 -12.13 -42.58
C GLY A 330 30.70 -12.44 -43.97
N VAL A 331 29.79 -12.70 -44.87
CA VAL A 331 30.07 -12.99 -46.32
C VAL A 331 29.23 -12.12 -47.24
N ALA A 332 29.75 -11.71 -48.37
CA ALA A 332 29.04 -10.95 -49.36
C ALA A 332 29.39 -11.41 -50.80
N SER A 333 28.41 -11.41 -51.69
CA SER A 333 28.56 -11.81 -53.08
C SER A 333 27.55 -11.06 -53.95
N ASP A 334 27.86 -10.90 -55.23
CA ASP A 334 26.95 -10.39 -56.27
C ASP A 334 25.98 -11.47 -56.78
N GLU A 335 26.24 -12.73 -56.47
CA GLU A 335 25.34 -13.87 -56.73
C GLU A 335 25.00 -14.64 -55.46
N LEU A 336 23.72 -15.02 -55.31
CA LEU A 336 23.26 -15.78 -54.15
C LEU A 336 23.94 -17.18 -54.07
N SER A 337 24.21 -17.80 -55.23
CA SER A 337 24.84 -19.12 -55.33
C SER A 337 26.27 -19.11 -54.83
N GLY A 338 26.99 -18.00 -54.95
CA GLY A 338 28.39 -17.82 -54.51
C GLY A 338 28.56 -17.24 -53.11
N LEU A 339 27.47 -17.01 -52.36
CA LEU A 339 27.55 -16.28 -51.11
C LEU A 339 28.44 -16.94 -50.06
N PHE A 340 28.52 -18.26 -50.05
CA PHE A 340 29.33 -19.04 -49.08
C PHE A 340 30.58 -19.64 -49.70
N ASP A 341 30.97 -19.21 -50.88
CA ASP A 341 32.21 -19.67 -51.56
C ASP A 341 33.48 -19.07 -50.91
N GLY A 342 34.61 -19.70 -51.20
CA GLY A 342 35.90 -19.23 -50.64
C GLY A 342 36.25 -17.85 -51.18
N GLY A 343 36.53 -16.91 -50.26
CA GLY A 343 36.96 -15.55 -50.60
C GLY A 343 35.87 -14.45 -50.47
N THR A 344 34.66 -14.84 -50.05
CA THR A 344 33.54 -13.88 -49.90
C THR A 344 33.50 -13.23 -48.51
N GLY A 345 34.44 -13.54 -47.62
CA GLY A 345 34.51 -13.00 -46.24
C GLY A 345 34.68 -11.48 -46.22
N THR A 346 33.81 -10.82 -45.48
CA THR A 346 33.78 -9.37 -45.27
C THR A 346 33.75 -9.02 -43.78
N TRP A 347 34.28 -7.87 -43.44
CA TRP A 347 34.09 -7.27 -42.14
C TRP A 347 34.00 -5.76 -42.22
N SER A 348 33.27 -5.15 -41.28
CA SER A 348 33.24 -3.70 -41.14
C SER A 348 33.31 -3.30 -39.66
N PHE A 349 33.91 -2.15 -39.37
CA PHE A 349 33.90 -1.52 -38.07
C PHE A 349 33.67 -0.02 -38.27
N VAL A 350 32.50 0.46 -37.80
CA VAL A 350 32.03 1.82 -38.05
C VAL A 350 31.72 2.51 -36.72
N PRO A 351 32.72 3.13 -36.08
CA PRO A 351 32.47 4.04 -34.95
C PRO A 351 31.83 5.32 -35.50
N ARG A 352 30.74 5.77 -34.83
CA ARG A 352 30.06 7.02 -35.13
C ARG A 352 30.03 7.91 -33.92
N ILE A 353 30.42 9.17 -34.09
CA ILE A 353 30.33 10.20 -33.04
C ILE A 353 29.22 11.17 -33.49
N ASN A 354 28.25 11.37 -32.57
CA ASN A 354 27.17 12.33 -32.76
C ASN A 354 27.23 13.38 -31.67
N LEU A 355 27.49 14.64 -32.03
CA LEU A 355 27.50 15.79 -31.12
C LEU A 355 26.32 16.71 -31.48
N PRO A 356 25.29 16.85 -30.66
CA PRO A 356 24.23 17.81 -30.91
C PRO A 356 24.72 19.25 -30.69
N ILE A 357 24.77 20.05 -31.77
CA ILE A 357 25.20 21.46 -31.75
C ILE A 357 23.99 22.37 -31.54
N PHE A 358 22.93 22.11 -32.31
CA PHE A 358 21.71 22.91 -32.26
C PHE A 358 20.49 22.01 -32.44
N GLU A 359 19.60 22.02 -31.43
CA GLU A 359 18.39 21.18 -31.37
C GLU A 359 17.12 22.02 -31.06
N GLY A 360 17.12 23.31 -31.47
CA GLY A 360 15.95 24.17 -31.27
C GLY A 360 15.46 24.30 -29.83
N GLY A 361 16.33 24.07 -28.83
CA GLY A 361 15.96 24.12 -27.42
C GLY A 361 15.50 22.77 -26.80
N ARG A 362 15.34 21.70 -27.60
CA ARG A 362 14.83 20.39 -27.17
C ARG A 362 15.59 19.82 -25.97
N LEU A 363 16.92 19.84 -25.99
CA LEU A 363 17.74 19.32 -24.89
C LEU A 363 17.56 20.10 -23.58
N ARG A 364 17.43 21.44 -23.68
CA ARG A 364 17.17 22.29 -22.52
C ARG A 364 15.79 22.02 -21.93
N ALA A 365 14.77 21.86 -22.78
CA ALA A 365 13.43 21.52 -22.37
C ALA A 365 13.37 20.15 -21.69
N ASN A 366 14.03 19.13 -22.25
CA ASN A 366 14.13 17.80 -21.66
C ASN A 366 14.81 17.83 -20.26
N LEU A 367 15.89 18.59 -20.12
CA LEU A 367 16.55 18.77 -18.83
C LEU A 367 15.64 19.55 -17.84
N GLY A 368 14.89 20.54 -18.34
CA GLY A 368 13.90 21.28 -17.54
C GLY A 368 12.80 20.34 -17.03
N ALA A 369 12.24 19.50 -17.90
CA ALA A 369 11.24 18.49 -17.53
C ALA A 369 11.79 17.50 -16.50
N ALA A 370 12.97 16.93 -16.71
CA ALA A 370 13.59 16.00 -15.75
C ALA A 370 13.84 16.63 -14.36
N ARG A 371 14.14 17.93 -14.30
CA ARG A 371 14.25 18.66 -13.04
C ARG A 371 12.90 18.85 -12.37
N ALA A 372 11.87 19.21 -13.12
CA ALA A 372 10.52 19.33 -12.60
C ALA A 372 9.99 17.97 -12.08
N ASP A 373 10.24 16.87 -12.80
CA ASP A 373 9.86 15.52 -12.38
C ASP A 373 10.54 15.13 -11.04
N ARG A 374 11.82 15.51 -10.86
CA ARG A 374 12.50 15.31 -9.57
C ARG A 374 11.86 16.14 -8.46
N ASP A 375 11.53 17.39 -8.73
CA ASP A 375 10.96 18.30 -7.73
C ASP A 375 9.52 17.85 -7.35
N ILE A 376 8.75 17.31 -8.31
CA ILE A 376 7.48 16.64 -8.06
C ILE A 376 7.70 15.41 -7.16
N ALA A 377 8.66 14.55 -7.49
CA ALA A 377 8.95 13.36 -6.68
C ALA A 377 9.47 13.71 -5.28
N LEU A 378 10.17 14.84 -5.10
CA LEU A 378 10.56 15.35 -3.77
C LEU A 378 9.33 15.77 -2.96
N ALA A 379 8.42 16.52 -3.56
CA ALA A 379 7.17 16.94 -2.90
C ALA A 379 6.29 15.74 -2.54
N ASP A 380 6.23 14.72 -3.41
CA ASP A 380 5.51 13.47 -3.14
C ASP A 380 6.13 12.70 -1.96
N TYR A 381 7.47 12.66 -1.85
CA TYR A 381 8.18 12.04 -0.75
C TYR A 381 7.95 12.79 0.58
N GLU A 382 8.06 14.12 0.60
CA GLU A 382 7.75 14.94 1.76
C GLU A 382 6.28 14.79 2.17
N GLY A 383 5.36 14.79 1.20
CA GLY A 383 3.94 14.53 1.43
C GLY A 383 3.66 13.13 1.99
N ALA A 384 4.41 12.10 1.58
CA ALA A 384 4.28 10.76 2.15
C ALA A 384 4.68 10.73 3.63
N ILE A 385 5.76 11.41 4.02
CA ILE A 385 6.18 11.55 5.42
C ILE A 385 5.12 12.28 6.24
N GLN A 386 4.59 13.40 5.74
CA GLN A 386 3.55 14.18 6.44
C GLN A 386 2.25 13.37 6.61
N ARG A 387 1.81 12.65 5.57
CA ARG A 387 0.64 11.74 5.67
C ARG A 387 0.89 10.65 6.71
N GLY A 388 2.07 10.01 6.68
CA GLY A 388 2.43 9.00 7.66
C GLY A 388 2.44 9.52 9.09
N PHE A 389 2.97 10.72 9.31
CA PHE A 389 2.94 11.38 10.62
C PHE A 389 1.51 11.61 11.10
N ARG A 390 0.65 12.16 10.24
CA ARG A 390 -0.76 12.41 10.57
C ARG A 390 -1.49 11.11 10.92
N GLU A 391 -1.34 10.06 10.10
CA GLU A 391 -2.02 8.78 10.32
C GLU A 391 -1.67 8.16 11.68
N VAL A 392 -0.40 8.22 12.08
CA VAL A 392 0.03 7.75 13.40
C VAL A 392 -0.53 8.66 14.50
N ALA A 393 -0.47 9.98 14.34
CA ALA A 393 -1.00 10.93 15.31
C ALA A 393 -2.51 10.74 15.54
N ASP A 394 -3.29 10.61 14.46
CA ASP A 394 -4.74 10.39 14.50
C ASP A 394 -5.06 9.08 15.25
N THR A 395 -4.33 8.01 14.95
CA THR A 395 -4.54 6.70 15.57
C THR A 395 -4.18 6.69 17.05
N LEU A 396 -3.09 7.37 17.43
CA LEU A 396 -2.70 7.52 18.85
C LEU A 396 -3.72 8.33 19.64
N ALA A 397 -4.25 9.41 19.06
CA ALA A 397 -5.30 10.22 19.68
C ALA A 397 -6.56 9.41 19.92
N LEU A 398 -6.94 8.55 18.98
CA LEU A 398 -8.11 7.66 19.12
C LEU A 398 -7.90 6.56 20.17
N THR A 399 -6.67 6.08 20.38
CA THR A 399 -6.41 4.95 21.28
C THR A 399 -6.88 5.23 22.71
N SER A 400 -6.57 6.40 23.26
CA SER A 400 -6.98 6.78 24.63
C SER A 400 -8.46 7.15 24.71
N THR A 401 -8.98 7.84 23.72
CA THR A 401 -10.37 8.32 23.70
C THR A 401 -11.37 7.18 23.51
N LEU A 402 -11.08 6.21 22.65
CA LEU A 402 -11.94 5.03 22.45
C LEU A 402 -11.97 4.13 23.69
N ALA A 403 -10.84 3.94 24.37
CA ALA A 403 -10.82 3.18 25.61
C ALA A 403 -11.67 3.85 26.73
N ALA A 404 -11.57 5.17 26.88
CA ALA A 404 -12.39 5.91 27.82
C ALA A 404 -13.88 5.88 27.44
N GLN A 405 -14.21 6.03 26.16
CA GLN A 405 -15.57 5.94 25.63
C GLN A 405 -16.17 4.55 25.86
N ARG A 406 -15.43 3.47 25.58
CA ARG A 406 -15.86 2.11 25.84
C ARG A 406 -16.19 1.90 27.33
N HIS A 407 -15.28 2.32 28.23
CA HIS A 407 -15.53 2.20 29.65
C HIS A 407 -16.79 2.94 30.12
N ALA A 408 -17.00 4.19 29.65
CA ALA A 408 -18.21 4.95 29.97
C ALA A 408 -19.48 4.28 29.44
N LEU A 409 -19.42 3.69 28.22
CA LEU A 409 -20.54 2.97 27.63
C LEU A 409 -20.84 1.64 28.34
N GLU A 410 -19.83 0.95 28.87
CA GLU A 410 -20.04 -0.25 29.70
C GLU A 410 -20.80 0.10 30.99
N GLN A 411 -20.45 1.21 31.64
CA GLN A 411 -21.19 1.72 32.81
C GLN A 411 -22.60 2.20 32.41
N LEU A 412 -22.77 2.79 31.25
CA LEU A 412 -24.09 3.20 30.76
C LEU A 412 -24.99 1.99 30.50
N VAL A 413 -24.47 0.93 29.87
CA VAL A 413 -25.23 -0.31 29.62
C VAL A 413 -25.64 -0.95 30.93
N GLU A 414 -24.76 -1.03 31.93
CA GLU A 414 -25.07 -1.55 33.27
C GLU A 414 -26.18 -0.74 33.94
N ALA A 415 -26.06 0.58 33.98
CA ALA A 415 -27.05 1.45 34.61
C ALA A 415 -28.39 1.44 33.86
N ALA A 416 -28.37 1.45 32.52
CA ALA A 416 -29.57 1.37 31.70
C ALA A 416 -30.29 0.01 31.87
N GLY A 417 -29.53 -1.09 32.00
CA GLY A 417 -30.08 -2.41 32.25
C GLY A 417 -30.80 -2.50 33.60
N GLN A 418 -30.20 -1.94 34.66
CA GLN A 418 -30.85 -1.85 35.98
C GLN A 418 -32.10 -0.97 35.94
N ALA A 419 -32.06 0.16 35.22
CA ALA A 419 -33.21 1.05 35.04
C ALA A 419 -34.36 0.37 34.27
N GLU A 420 -34.04 -0.38 33.21
CA GLU A 420 -35.06 -1.13 32.44
C GLU A 420 -35.72 -2.21 33.28
N GLU A 421 -34.95 -2.99 34.09
CA GLU A 421 -35.48 -4.02 34.96
C GLU A 421 -36.43 -3.42 36.03
N ILE A 422 -36.04 -2.31 36.64
CA ILE A 422 -36.90 -1.61 37.65
C ILE A 422 -38.17 -1.09 36.95
N ALA A 423 -38.06 -0.44 35.78
CA ALA A 423 -39.18 0.09 35.04
C ALA A 423 -40.16 -1.03 34.59
N ARG A 424 -39.62 -2.18 34.18
CA ARG A 424 -40.41 -3.38 33.83
C ARG A 424 -41.23 -3.88 35.03
N VAL A 425 -40.61 -4.11 36.19
CA VAL A 425 -41.27 -4.59 37.39
C VAL A 425 -42.35 -3.61 37.88
N ARG A 426 -42.06 -2.31 37.91
CA ARG A 426 -43.03 -1.28 38.32
C ARG A 426 -44.22 -1.14 37.37
N TYR A 427 -43.97 -1.23 36.05
CA TYR A 427 -45.06 -1.26 35.07
C TYR A 427 -45.93 -2.50 35.18
N GLU A 428 -45.36 -3.67 35.40
CA GLU A 428 -46.11 -4.92 35.61
C GLU A 428 -46.96 -4.89 36.89
N ALA A 429 -46.48 -4.21 37.95
CA ALA A 429 -47.18 -3.93 39.16
C ALA A 429 -48.24 -2.78 39.06
N GLY A 430 -48.39 -2.16 37.87
CA GLY A 430 -49.34 -1.06 37.67
C GLY A 430 -48.95 0.27 38.32
N ARG A 431 -47.70 0.43 38.74
CA ARG A 431 -47.17 1.62 39.45
C ARG A 431 -46.64 2.70 38.52
N ASP A 432 -46.17 2.35 37.32
CA ASP A 432 -45.61 3.27 36.33
C ASP A 432 -46.33 3.18 34.99
N SER A 433 -46.19 4.24 34.18
CA SER A 433 -46.75 4.29 32.83
C SER A 433 -45.97 3.41 31.83
N TYR A 434 -46.65 3.00 30.76
CA TYR A 434 -45.99 2.32 29.67
C TYR A 434 -44.85 3.16 29.06
N LEU A 435 -44.99 4.48 29.01
CA LEU A 435 -44.01 5.42 28.50
C LEU A 435 -42.68 5.32 29.27
N THR A 436 -42.71 5.26 30.61
CA THR A 436 -41.51 5.12 31.44
C THR A 436 -40.72 3.83 31.11
N ARG A 437 -41.45 2.71 30.97
CA ARG A 437 -40.84 1.44 30.55
C ARG A 437 -40.24 1.54 29.14
N LEU A 438 -40.98 2.16 28.21
CA LEU A 438 -40.54 2.32 26.84
C LEU A 438 -39.24 3.14 26.72
N GLU A 439 -39.15 4.22 27.48
CA GLU A 439 -37.91 5.06 27.51
C GLU A 439 -36.71 4.29 28.06
N ALA A 440 -36.90 3.54 29.13
CA ALA A 440 -35.81 2.69 29.68
C ALA A 440 -35.34 1.62 28.68
N GLN A 441 -36.25 0.94 28.00
CA GLN A 441 -35.94 -0.04 26.96
C GLN A 441 -35.19 0.56 25.77
N ARG A 442 -35.60 1.75 25.32
CA ARG A 442 -34.93 2.46 24.23
C ARG A 442 -33.50 2.87 24.62
N THR A 443 -33.34 3.38 25.84
CA THR A 443 -32.03 3.79 26.37
C THR A 443 -31.06 2.61 26.42
N LEU A 444 -31.50 1.47 26.96
CA LEU A 444 -30.68 0.26 27.02
C LEU A 444 -30.28 -0.22 25.61
N TYR A 445 -31.25 -0.35 24.72
CA TYR A 445 -31.00 -0.83 23.35
C TYR A 445 -30.00 0.04 22.60
N VAL A 446 -30.13 1.36 22.67
CA VAL A 446 -29.20 2.31 22.04
C VAL A 446 -27.82 2.24 22.68
N ALA A 447 -27.74 2.08 24.01
CA ALA A 447 -26.48 1.93 24.71
C ALA A 447 -25.73 0.66 24.30
N GLU A 448 -26.43 -0.48 24.20
CA GLU A 448 -25.85 -1.76 23.74
C GLU A 448 -25.35 -1.69 22.28
N GLN A 449 -26.14 -1.10 21.36
CA GLN A 449 -25.72 -0.89 19.97
C GLN A 449 -24.46 -0.02 19.89
N THR A 450 -24.44 1.07 20.67
CA THR A 450 -23.32 2.01 20.69
C THR A 450 -22.06 1.34 21.27
N LEU A 451 -22.20 0.50 22.29
CA LEU A 451 -21.10 -0.25 22.87
C LEU A 451 -20.48 -1.23 21.84
N ILE A 452 -21.30 -1.96 21.07
CA ILE A 452 -20.82 -2.86 20.00
C ILE A 452 -20.00 -2.07 18.98
N THR A 453 -20.51 -0.94 18.48
CA THR A 453 -19.81 -0.12 17.50
C THR A 453 -18.53 0.51 18.05
N THR A 454 -18.50 0.89 19.32
CA THR A 454 -17.31 1.46 19.96
C THR A 454 -16.23 0.38 20.18
N ARG A 455 -16.61 -0.83 20.54
CA ARG A 455 -15.67 -1.98 20.63
C ARG A 455 -15.06 -2.30 19.27
N LEU A 456 -15.85 -2.29 18.21
CA LEU A 456 -15.36 -2.43 16.84
C LEU A 456 -14.35 -1.32 16.51
N ALA A 457 -14.69 -0.06 16.77
CA ALA A 457 -13.83 1.08 16.50
C ALA A 457 -12.48 0.98 17.26
N GLU A 458 -12.50 0.53 18.53
CA GLU A 458 -11.27 0.33 19.30
C GLU A 458 -10.35 -0.73 18.68
N GLN A 459 -10.89 -1.88 18.28
CA GLN A 459 -10.08 -2.94 17.65
C GLN A 459 -9.59 -2.54 16.26
N SER A 460 -10.44 -1.90 15.45
CA SER A 460 -10.05 -1.37 14.14
C SER A 460 -8.96 -0.32 14.25
N ASN A 461 -8.99 0.51 15.30
CA ASN A 461 -7.92 1.48 15.58
C ASN A 461 -6.60 0.79 15.91
N ARG A 462 -6.60 -0.33 16.65
CA ARG A 462 -5.38 -1.12 16.94
C ARG A 462 -4.77 -1.72 15.67
N ILE A 463 -5.60 -2.26 14.78
CA ILE A 463 -5.16 -2.77 13.47
C ILE A 463 -4.59 -1.64 12.62
N THR A 464 -5.25 -0.49 12.61
CA THR A 464 -4.79 0.69 11.89
C THR A 464 -3.45 1.16 12.43
N LEU A 465 -3.27 1.21 13.75
CA LEU A 465 -2.02 1.59 14.40
C LEU A 465 -0.87 0.66 13.99
N TYR A 466 -1.10 -0.65 13.98
CA TYR A 466 -0.14 -1.64 13.52
C TYR A 466 0.27 -1.40 12.06
N LYS A 467 -0.71 -1.16 11.17
CA LYS A 467 -0.48 -0.84 9.76
C LYS A 467 0.34 0.44 9.58
N VAL A 468 -0.05 1.54 10.23
CA VAL A 468 0.57 2.87 10.01
C VAL A 468 1.96 2.98 10.61
N LEU A 469 2.30 2.11 11.57
CA LEU A 469 3.66 1.96 12.08
C LEU A 469 4.56 1.12 11.16
N GLY A 470 4.00 0.52 10.11
CA GLY A 470 4.74 -0.30 9.13
C GLY A 470 5.00 -1.73 9.59
N GLY A 471 4.28 -2.24 10.61
CA GLY A 471 4.34 -3.64 11.03
C GLY A 471 3.63 -4.58 10.08
N GLY A 472 3.98 -5.88 10.08
CA GLY A 472 3.20 -6.95 9.43
C GLY A 472 3.62 -7.38 8.03
N TRP A 473 4.68 -6.83 7.45
CA TRP A 473 5.19 -7.32 6.17
C TRP A 473 6.02 -8.62 6.28
N THR A 474 6.40 -8.99 7.50
CA THR A 474 7.00 -10.29 7.82
C THR A 474 5.94 -11.27 8.33
N GLU A 475 6.12 -12.57 8.11
CA GLU A 475 5.18 -13.58 8.61
C GLU A 475 5.25 -13.76 10.14
N GLY A 476 6.35 -13.38 10.77
CA GLY A 476 6.64 -13.65 12.18
C GLY A 476 7.56 -14.86 12.37
N THR A 477 8.01 -15.05 13.60
CA THR A 477 9.00 -16.08 13.99
C THR A 477 8.39 -17.25 14.74
N ARG A 478 7.11 -17.59 14.53
CA ARG A 478 6.54 -18.82 15.11
C ARG A 478 7.06 -20.06 14.42
#